data_3f000f427b9ff4492d1d3cb7997baf2a
#
_entry.id   3f000f427b9ff4492d1d3cb7997baf2a
#
_cell.length_a   1.000
_cell.length_b   1.000
_cell.length_c   1.000
_cell.angle_alpha   90.00
_cell.angle_beta   90.00
_cell.angle_gamma   90.00
#
_symmetry.space_group_name_H-M   'P 1'
#
loop_
_entity.id
_entity.type
_entity.pdbx_description
1 polymer ?
#
loop_
_entity_poly.entity_id
_entity_poly.type
_entity_poly.pdbx_seq_one_letter_code
_entity_poly.pdbx_strand_id
1 'polypeptide(L)'
;VISATEDKYDKTVIDLLDPLAQHFKPFPVGRLDKDTEGLLLITNDGNLAHNLLSPKKHVPKTYYATIEGVVTEADIEAFRKGVELDDGYVTKPGELVILKSDAISEIELTIQEGKFHQVKRMFESVGKKVTYLKRLSMGALVLDEELELGDYRELTEEELASLLN
;
A
#
# COMPACT_ATOMS: atom_id res chain seq x y z
N VAL A 1 4.79 -7.05 12.74
CA VAL A 1 3.87 -8.09 12.22
C VAL A 1 3.97 -8.12 10.71
N ILE A 2 3.54 -9.20 10.11
CA ILE A 2 3.54 -9.40 8.66
C ILE A 2 2.13 -9.64 8.12
N SER A 3 1.92 -9.32 6.83
CA SER A 3 0.65 -9.51 6.12
C SER A 3 0.53 -10.96 5.64
N ALA A 4 0.21 -11.87 6.56
CA ALA A 4 0.04 -13.29 6.30
C ALA A 4 -1.01 -13.87 7.24
N THR A 5 -1.51 -15.06 6.94
CA THR A 5 -2.45 -15.78 7.80
C THR A 5 -1.70 -16.54 8.89
N GLU A 6 -0.57 -17.14 8.52
CA GLU A 6 0.29 -17.88 9.42
C GLU A 6 1.76 -17.62 9.08
N ASP A 7 2.61 -17.63 10.09
CA ASP A 7 4.05 -17.57 9.91
C ASP A 7 4.76 -18.27 11.08
N LYS A 8 5.88 -18.90 10.79
CA LYS A 8 6.64 -19.69 11.77
C LYS A 8 7.40 -18.80 12.77
N TYR A 9 7.83 -17.63 12.34
CA TYR A 9 8.73 -16.77 13.12
C TYR A 9 8.13 -15.43 13.50
N ASP A 10 7.33 -14.83 12.62
CA ASP A 10 6.78 -13.51 12.83
C ASP A 10 5.30 -13.57 13.22
N LYS A 11 4.90 -12.63 14.07
CA LYS A 11 3.49 -12.38 14.36
C LYS A 11 2.81 -11.83 13.11
N THR A 12 1.61 -12.32 12.79
CA THR A 12 0.86 -11.90 11.62
C THR A 12 -0.22 -10.88 11.98
N VAL A 13 -0.78 -10.22 10.94
CA VAL A 13 -1.91 -9.31 11.13
C VAL A 13 -3.14 -10.02 11.68
N ILE A 14 -3.31 -11.32 11.41
CA ILE A 14 -4.44 -12.10 11.95
C ILE A 14 -4.31 -12.27 13.46
N ASP A 15 -3.10 -12.37 13.98
CA ASP A 15 -2.84 -12.46 15.42
C ASP A 15 -3.30 -11.21 16.19
N LEU A 16 -3.47 -10.09 15.51
CA LEU A 16 -3.96 -8.84 16.10
C LEU A 16 -5.47 -8.82 16.29
N LEU A 17 -6.19 -9.74 15.64
CA LEU A 17 -7.65 -9.80 15.68
C LEU A 17 -8.12 -10.54 16.94
N ASP A 18 -9.35 -10.24 17.39
CA ASP A 18 -9.96 -10.98 18.48
C ASP A 18 -10.35 -12.41 18.05
N PRO A 19 -10.60 -13.33 19.01
CA PRO A 19 -10.92 -14.72 18.69
C PRO A 19 -12.16 -14.89 17.81
N LEU A 20 -13.16 -14.02 17.96
CA LEU A 20 -14.38 -14.09 17.15
C LEU A 20 -14.06 -13.79 15.68
N ALA A 21 -13.29 -12.73 15.44
CA ALA A 21 -12.85 -12.37 14.08
C ALA A 21 -12.02 -13.48 13.46
N GLN A 22 -11.09 -14.08 14.23
CA GLN A 22 -10.27 -15.20 13.76
C GLN A 22 -11.10 -16.43 13.41
N HIS A 23 -12.23 -16.62 14.06
CA HIS A 23 -13.13 -17.76 13.80
C HIS A 23 -13.61 -17.78 12.33
N PHE A 24 -13.79 -16.64 11.71
CA PHE A 24 -14.24 -16.53 10.31
C PHE A 24 -13.13 -16.81 9.29
N LYS A 25 -11.94 -17.18 9.76
CA LYS A 25 -10.78 -17.50 8.92
C LYS A 25 -10.44 -16.42 7.91
N PRO A 26 -10.26 -15.16 8.36
CA PRO A 26 -9.95 -14.06 7.46
C PRO A 26 -8.51 -14.13 6.99
N PHE A 27 -8.24 -13.42 5.91
CA PHE A 27 -6.89 -13.27 5.37
C PHE A 27 -6.68 -11.83 4.88
N PRO A 28 -5.43 -11.35 4.84
CA PRO A 28 -5.17 -10.00 4.34
C PRO A 28 -5.34 -9.94 2.82
N VAL A 29 -5.88 -8.81 2.34
CA VAL A 29 -5.99 -8.53 0.92
C VAL A 29 -4.70 -7.85 0.48
N GLY A 30 -3.80 -8.64 -0.12
CA GLY A 30 -2.47 -8.20 -0.47
C GLY A 30 -1.53 -8.15 0.72
N ARG A 31 -0.39 -7.52 0.52
CA ARG A 31 0.67 -7.49 1.52
C ARG A 31 1.28 -6.09 1.63
N LEU A 32 1.39 -5.62 2.87
CA LEU A 32 2.29 -4.52 3.19
C LEU A 32 3.65 -5.12 3.55
N ASP A 33 4.72 -4.43 3.19
CA ASP A 33 6.05 -4.84 3.62
C ASP A 33 6.12 -4.78 5.15
N LYS A 34 6.97 -5.59 5.76
CA LYS A 34 7.08 -5.70 7.21
C LYS A 34 7.29 -4.35 7.90
N ASP A 35 8.00 -3.45 7.25
CA ASP A 35 8.30 -2.10 7.75
C ASP A 35 7.36 -1.01 7.19
N THR A 36 6.30 -1.40 6.49
CA THR A 36 5.29 -0.48 5.94
C THR A 36 4.06 -0.47 6.84
N GLU A 37 3.55 0.73 7.11
CA GLU A 37 2.33 0.95 7.88
C GLU A 37 1.14 1.23 6.98
N GLY A 38 -0.03 1.37 7.58
CA GLY A 38 -1.19 1.94 6.94
C GLY A 38 -2.31 0.95 6.71
N LEU A 39 -3.13 1.29 5.73
CA LEU A 39 -4.37 0.56 5.44
C LEU A 39 -4.09 -0.85 4.95
N LEU A 40 -4.72 -1.83 5.61
CA LEU A 40 -4.75 -3.21 5.16
C LEU A 40 -6.17 -3.74 5.34
N LEU A 41 -6.78 -4.18 4.25
CA LEU A 41 -8.10 -4.81 4.29
C LEU A 41 -7.93 -6.30 4.62
N ILE A 42 -8.76 -6.79 5.53
CA ILE A 42 -8.78 -8.19 5.92
C ILE A 42 -10.20 -8.71 5.68
N THR A 43 -10.33 -9.85 5.00
CA THR A 43 -11.63 -10.42 4.64
C THR A 43 -11.53 -11.94 4.49
N ASN A 44 -12.66 -12.62 4.50
CA ASN A 44 -12.74 -14.03 4.11
C ASN A 44 -13.40 -14.20 2.72
N ASP A 45 -13.66 -13.10 2.02
CA ASP A 45 -14.25 -13.13 0.67
C ASP A 45 -13.15 -13.16 -0.40
N GLY A 46 -12.90 -14.37 -0.93
CA GLY A 46 -11.86 -14.59 -1.93
C GLY A 46 -12.13 -13.85 -3.25
N ASN A 47 -13.39 -13.71 -3.64
CA ASN A 47 -13.74 -12.99 -4.88
C ASN A 47 -13.46 -11.50 -4.75
N LEU A 48 -13.82 -10.90 -3.61
CA LEU A 48 -13.52 -9.50 -3.33
C LEU A 48 -12.01 -9.25 -3.34
N ALA A 49 -11.25 -10.10 -2.65
CA ALA A 49 -9.80 -10.00 -2.59
C ALA A 49 -9.19 -10.11 -3.99
N HIS A 50 -9.63 -11.10 -4.80
CA HIS A 50 -9.14 -11.29 -6.16
C HIS A 50 -9.39 -10.04 -7.02
N ASN A 51 -10.58 -9.46 -6.93
CA ASN A 51 -10.94 -8.27 -7.72
C ASN A 51 -10.10 -7.05 -7.32
N LEU A 52 -9.85 -6.88 -6.02
CA LEU A 52 -9.04 -5.75 -5.54
C LEU A 52 -7.55 -5.88 -5.89
N LEU A 53 -7.04 -7.10 -5.98
CA LEU A 53 -5.63 -7.37 -6.25
C LEU A 53 -5.33 -7.56 -7.74
N SER A 54 -6.34 -7.76 -8.57
CA SER A 54 -6.14 -8.04 -9.99
C SER A 54 -5.50 -6.86 -10.72
N PRO A 55 -4.36 -7.06 -11.41
CA PRO A 55 -3.74 -6.01 -12.21
C PRO A 55 -4.66 -5.47 -13.32
N LYS A 56 -5.60 -6.27 -13.79
CA LYS A 56 -6.55 -5.89 -14.85
C LYS A 56 -7.57 -4.85 -14.36
N LYS A 57 -7.84 -4.81 -13.07
CA LYS A 57 -8.81 -3.86 -12.48
C LYS A 57 -8.21 -2.49 -12.23
N HIS A 58 -6.89 -2.36 -12.26
CA HIS A 58 -6.17 -1.09 -12.05
C HIS A 58 -6.62 -0.35 -10.78
N VAL A 59 -6.84 -1.07 -9.68
CA VAL A 59 -7.25 -0.47 -8.41
C VAL A 59 -6.11 0.42 -7.90
N PRO A 60 -6.34 1.73 -7.75
CA PRO A 60 -5.27 2.63 -7.31
C PRO A 60 -4.98 2.46 -5.82
N LYS A 61 -3.71 2.61 -5.47
CA LYS A 61 -3.24 2.62 -4.08
C LYS A 61 -2.42 3.87 -3.89
N THR A 62 -2.71 4.63 -2.84
CA THR A 62 -1.98 5.85 -2.53
C THR A 62 -1.17 5.65 -1.27
N TYR A 63 0.10 6.05 -1.34
CA TYR A 63 1.06 5.96 -0.25
C TYR A 63 1.58 7.32 0.13
N TYR A 64 1.75 7.56 1.42
CA TYR A 64 2.56 8.64 1.95
C TYR A 64 3.96 8.08 2.23
N ALA A 65 5.00 8.85 1.91
CA ALA A 65 6.37 8.44 2.19
C ALA A 65 7.25 9.63 2.55
N THR A 66 8.25 9.37 3.38
CA THR A 66 9.39 10.27 3.54
C THR A 66 10.54 9.73 2.72
N ILE A 67 11.23 10.63 2.03
CA ILE A 67 12.25 10.29 1.04
C ILE A 67 13.55 10.99 1.40
N GLU A 68 14.63 10.22 1.48
CA GLU A 68 15.98 10.77 1.58
C GLU A 68 16.40 11.20 0.17
N GLY A 69 16.44 12.51 -0.04
CA GLY A 69 16.73 13.13 -1.32
C GLY A 69 15.73 14.22 -1.68
N VAL A 70 16.15 15.15 -2.52
CA VAL A 70 15.30 16.26 -2.98
C VAL A 70 14.43 15.76 -4.13
N VAL A 71 13.15 15.59 -3.87
CA VAL A 71 12.17 15.17 -4.88
C VAL A 71 11.74 16.40 -5.68
N THR A 72 11.78 16.30 -7.00
CA THR A 72 11.54 17.41 -7.91
C THR A 72 10.53 17.04 -8.98
N GLU A 73 10.18 18.03 -9.83
CA GLU A 73 9.30 17.80 -10.97
C GLU A 73 9.85 16.76 -11.97
N ALA A 74 11.17 16.63 -12.03
CA ALA A 74 11.80 15.58 -12.85
C ALA A 74 11.38 14.19 -12.41
N ASP A 75 11.23 13.97 -11.10
CA ASP A 75 10.75 12.71 -10.53
C ASP A 75 9.27 12.50 -10.85
N ILE A 76 8.46 13.57 -10.79
CA ILE A 76 7.04 13.52 -11.16
C ILE A 76 6.90 13.05 -12.61
N GLU A 77 7.66 13.63 -13.52
CA GLU A 77 7.65 13.26 -14.95
C GLU A 77 8.15 11.84 -15.15
N ALA A 78 9.22 11.43 -14.45
CA ALA A 78 9.76 10.08 -14.56
C ALA A 78 8.71 9.04 -14.17
N PHE A 79 8.01 9.25 -13.07
CA PHE A 79 6.99 8.30 -12.58
C PHE A 79 5.74 8.30 -13.47
N ARG A 80 5.40 9.45 -14.03
CA ARG A 80 4.28 9.55 -14.99
C ARG A 80 4.55 8.74 -16.26
N LYS A 81 5.78 8.70 -16.72
CA LYS A 81 6.19 7.91 -17.90
C LYS A 81 6.41 6.44 -17.58
N GLY A 82 6.65 6.12 -16.32
CA GLY A 82 7.09 4.82 -15.87
C GLY A 82 8.61 4.76 -15.77
N VAL A 83 9.10 4.02 -14.79
CA VAL A 83 10.54 3.86 -14.55
C VAL A 83 10.92 2.38 -14.63
N GLU A 84 12.15 2.12 -15.04
CA GLU A 84 12.69 0.76 -15.06
C GLU A 84 13.23 0.41 -13.68
N LEU A 85 12.72 -0.67 -13.12
CA LEU A 85 13.17 -1.20 -11.83
C LEU A 85 14.44 -2.05 -12.02
N ASP A 86 15.06 -2.41 -10.93
CA ASP A 86 16.33 -3.15 -10.91
C ASP A 86 16.27 -4.53 -11.58
N ASP A 87 15.07 -5.09 -11.77
CA ASP A 87 14.86 -6.36 -12.48
C ASP A 87 14.48 -6.18 -13.96
N GLY A 88 14.51 -4.95 -14.45
CA GLY A 88 14.15 -4.62 -15.85
C GLY A 88 12.67 -4.36 -16.09
N TYR A 89 11.82 -4.53 -15.08
CA TYR A 89 10.40 -4.22 -15.23
C TYR A 89 10.20 -2.71 -15.35
N VAL A 90 9.42 -2.28 -16.35
CA VAL A 90 9.04 -0.87 -16.52
C VAL A 90 7.65 -0.67 -15.88
N THR A 91 7.57 0.22 -14.89
CA THR A 91 6.34 0.46 -14.15
C THR A 91 5.28 1.13 -15.01
N LYS A 92 4.02 0.89 -14.64
CA LYS A 92 2.89 1.67 -15.18
C LYS A 92 3.00 3.12 -14.68
N PRO A 93 2.33 4.09 -15.34
CA PRO A 93 2.31 5.47 -14.88
C PRO A 93 1.90 5.59 -13.41
N GLY A 94 2.67 6.34 -12.64
CA GLY A 94 2.37 6.65 -11.26
C GLY A 94 2.19 8.15 -11.09
N GLU A 95 1.30 8.55 -10.17
CA GLU A 95 1.05 9.95 -9.83
C GLU A 95 1.81 10.33 -8.58
N LEU A 96 2.79 11.20 -8.71
CA LEU A 96 3.60 11.70 -7.60
C LEU A 96 3.19 13.12 -7.25
N VAL A 97 2.85 13.34 -5.98
CA VAL A 97 2.56 14.67 -5.44
C VAL A 97 3.62 14.99 -4.39
N ILE A 98 4.25 16.14 -4.54
CA ILE A 98 5.28 16.60 -3.61
C ILE A 98 4.60 17.45 -2.52
N LEU A 99 4.69 16.99 -1.26
CA LEU A 99 4.19 17.73 -0.10
C LEU A 99 5.29 18.63 0.47
N LYS A 100 6.54 18.16 0.42
CA LYS A 100 7.71 18.91 0.85
C LYS A 100 8.90 18.43 0.04
N SER A 101 9.68 19.38 -0.50
CA SER A 101 10.91 19.11 -1.25
C SER A 101 12.09 19.66 -0.47
N ASP A 102 12.92 18.79 0.08
CA ASP A 102 14.07 19.13 0.89
C ASP A 102 15.03 17.93 0.93
N ALA A 103 16.09 18.01 1.71
CA ALA A 103 17.01 16.87 1.92
C ALA A 103 16.26 15.62 2.38
N ILE A 104 15.22 15.78 3.19
CA ILE A 104 14.22 14.77 3.48
C ILE A 104 12.89 15.30 2.93
N SER A 105 12.43 14.70 1.85
CA SER A 105 11.18 15.09 1.18
C SER A 105 10.00 14.30 1.71
N GLU A 106 8.80 14.88 1.56
CA GLU A 106 7.54 14.19 1.86
C GLU A 106 6.70 14.19 0.60
N ILE A 107 6.14 13.03 0.28
CA ILE A 107 5.37 12.84 -0.95
C ILE A 107 4.14 11.96 -0.73
N GLU A 108 3.22 12.03 -1.68
CA GLU A 108 2.22 11.00 -1.89
C GLU A 108 2.41 10.42 -3.29
N LEU A 109 2.31 9.10 -3.40
CA LEU A 109 2.43 8.38 -4.66
C LEU A 109 1.25 7.46 -4.84
N THR A 110 0.56 7.59 -5.99
CA THR A 110 -0.54 6.72 -6.36
C THR A 110 -0.11 5.83 -7.51
N ILE A 111 -0.23 4.51 -7.31
CA ILE A 111 0.12 3.50 -8.32
C ILE A 111 -1.04 2.53 -8.51
N GLN A 112 -1.12 1.89 -9.68
CA GLN A 112 -2.18 0.97 -10.04
C GLN A 112 -1.72 -0.49 -10.10
N GLU A 113 -0.59 -0.79 -9.52
CA GLU A 113 0.00 -2.12 -9.49
C GLU A 113 0.68 -2.33 -8.14
N GLY A 114 1.13 -3.55 -7.88
CA GLY A 114 1.73 -3.87 -6.60
C GLY A 114 2.89 -4.85 -6.75
N LYS A 115 3.93 -4.47 -7.49
CA LYS A 115 5.14 -5.29 -7.59
C LYS A 115 5.90 -5.28 -6.28
N PHE A 116 6.73 -6.30 -6.06
CA PHE A 116 7.53 -6.44 -4.85
C PHE A 116 8.33 -5.16 -4.55
N HIS A 117 8.11 -4.59 -3.37
CA HIS A 117 8.77 -3.35 -2.90
C HIS A 117 8.70 -2.21 -3.93
N GLN A 118 7.59 -2.09 -4.63
CA GLN A 118 7.53 -1.21 -5.81
C GLN A 118 7.82 0.25 -5.49
N VAL A 119 7.20 0.83 -4.47
CA VAL A 119 7.42 2.25 -4.14
C VAL A 119 8.89 2.50 -3.80
N LYS A 120 9.49 1.64 -2.99
CA LYS A 120 10.91 1.74 -2.62
C LYS A 120 11.81 1.67 -3.84
N ARG A 121 11.55 0.71 -4.74
CA ARG A 121 12.35 0.48 -5.93
C ARG A 121 12.18 1.58 -6.98
N MET A 122 10.99 2.18 -7.07
CA MET A 122 10.76 3.33 -7.93
C MET A 122 11.65 4.52 -7.52
N PHE A 123 11.70 4.84 -6.22
CA PHE A 123 12.57 5.91 -5.74
C PHE A 123 14.05 5.57 -5.89
N GLU A 124 14.44 4.32 -5.68
CA GLU A 124 15.82 3.89 -5.94
C GLU A 124 16.22 4.11 -7.39
N SER A 125 15.31 3.90 -8.34
CA SER A 125 15.57 4.10 -9.77
C SER A 125 15.90 5.55 -10.14
N VAL A 126 15.49 6.50 -9.31
CA VAL A 126 15.81 7.93 -9.47
C VAL A 126 16.84 8.42 -8.44
N GLY A 127 17.57 7.49 -7.83
CA GLY A 127 18.68 7.81 -6.92
C GLY A 127 18.27 8.30 -5.53
N LYS A 128 17.08 7.92 -5.07
CA LYS A 128 16.51 8.36 -3.80
C LYS A 128 16.09 7.15 -2.97
N LYS A 129 15.89 7.36 -1.66
CA LYS A 129 15.59 6.27 -0.72
C LYS A 129 14.36 6.59 0.11
N VAL A 130 13.41 5.65 0.15
CA VAL A 130 12.25 5.70 1.04
C VAL A 130 12.70 5.39 2.46
N THR A 131 12.43 6.28 3.40
CA THR A 131 12.78 6.09 4.82
C THR A 131 11.55 5.80 5.69
N TYR A 132 10.35 6.11 5.20
CA TYR A 132 9.09 5.77 5.86
C TYR A 132 8.01 5.61 4.78
N LEU A 133 7.15 4.63 4.94
CA LEU A 133 6.10 4.33 3.97
C LEU A 133 4.80 3.94 4.68
N LYS A 134 3.71 4.57 4.26
CA LYS A 134 2.38 4.32 4.81
C LYS A 134 1.33 4.29 3.70
N ARG A 135 0.56 3.20 3.61
CA ARG A 135 -0.55 3.15 2.64
C ARG A 135 -1.76 3.89 3.19
N LEU A 136 -2.24 4.88 2.45
CA LEU A 136 -3.36 5.74 2.83
C LEU A 136 -4.70 5.27 2.27
N SER A 137 -4.68 4.68 1.08
CA SER A 137 -5.92 4.27 0.41
C SER A 137 -5.71 3.11 -0.55
N MET A 138 -6.79 2.40 -0.82
CA MET A 138 -6.84 1.34 -1.83
C MET A 138 -8.23 1.40 -2.46
N GLY A 139 -8.30 1.82 -3.74
CA GLY A 139 -9.57 2.11 -4.39
C GLY A 139 -10.31 3.22 -3.64
N ALA A 140 -11.58 3.02 -3.37
CA ALA A 140 -12.40 3.97 -2.63
C ALA A 140 -12.20 3.91 -1.11
N LEU A 141 -11.49 2.90 -0.61
CA LEU A 141 -11.26 2.72 0.83
C LEU A 141 -10.10 3.58 1.30
N VAL A 142 -10.34 4.44 2.30
CA VAL A 142 -9.37 5.36 2.88
C VAL A 142 -9.08 4.96 4.32
N LEU A 143 -7.81 5.03 4.72
CA LEU A 143 -7.40 4.75 6.09
C LEU A 143 -8.09 5.69 7.07
N ASP A 144 -8.69 5.12 8.11
CA ASP A 144 -9.28 5.88 9.22
C ASP A 144 -8.14 6.41 10.11
N GLU A 145 -8.01 7.73 10.18
CA GLU A 145 -6.96 8.38 10.95
C GLU A 145 -7.08 8.17 12.46
N GLU A 146 -8.25 7.77 12.94
CA GLU A 146 -8.48 7.48 14.36
C GLU A 146 -7.92 6.12 14.78
N LEU A 147 -7.61 5.23 13.82
CA LEU A 147 -6.98 3.95 14.14
C LEU A 147 -5.49 4.14 14.42
N GLU A 148 -5.04 3.60 15.53
CA GLU A 148 -3.63 3.51 15.87
C GLU A 148 -3.02 2.24 15.29
N LEU A 149 -1.69 2.12 15.33
CA LEU A 149 -1.00 0.92 14.86
C LEU A 149 -1.52 -0.31 15.61
N GLY A 150 -1.85 -1.34 14.85
CA GLY A 150 -2.40 -2.58 15.38
C GLY A 150 -3.90 -2.58 15.60
N ASP A 151 -4.55 -1.43 15.51
CA ASP A 151 -6.00 -1.32 15.64
C ASP A 151 -6.71 -1.76 14.38
N TYR A 152 -7.95 -2.20 14.54
CA TYR A 152 -8.81 -2.53 13.42
C TYR A 152 -10.26 -2.19 13.74
N ARG A 153 -11.06 -2.04 12.70
CA ARG A 153 -12.52 -1.91 12.81
C ARG A 153 -13.19 -2.57 11.61
N GLU A 154 -14.47 -2.83 11.75
CA GLU A 154 -15.26 -3.30 10.62
C GLU A 154 -15.51 -2.17 9.63
N LEU A 155 -15.66 -2.53 8.35
CA LEU A 155 -16.08 -1.57 7.33
C LEU A 155 -17.53 -1.15 7.58
N THR A 156 -17.84 0.10 7.24
CA THR A 156 -19.22 0.56 7.19
C THR A 156 -19.90 -0.04 5.97
N GLU A 157 -21.24 -0.03 5.95
CA GLU A 157 -22.00 -0.50 4.79
C GLU A 157 -21.66 0.29 3.53
N GLU A 158 -21.41 1.60 3.67
CA GLU A 158 -21.03 2.46 2.56
C GLU A 158 -19.64 2.09 2.00
N GLU A 159 -18.69 1.83 2.88
CA GLU A 159 -17.34 1.41 2.49
C GLU A 159 -17.40 0.08 1.75
N LEU A 160 -18.14 -0.88 2.27
CA LEU A 160 -18.30 -2.19 1.64
C LEU A 160 -18.95 -2.07 0.26
N ALA A 161 -20.02 -1.28 0.15
CA ALA A 161 -20.70 -1.03 -1.12
C ALA A 161 -19.75 -0.41 -2.16
N SER A 162 -18.90 0.52 -1.74
CA SER A 162 -17.92 1.15 -2.61
C SER A 162 -16.89 0.15 -3.16
N LEU A 163 -16.52 -0.86 -2.37
CA LEU A 163 -15.59 -1.90 -2.81
C LEU A 163 -16.21 -2.91 -3.77
N LEU A 164 -17.52 -3.13 -3.66
CA LEU A 164 -18.23 -4.10 -4.49
C LEU A 164 -18.64 -3.56 -5.86
N ASN A 165 -18.57 -2.26 -6.06
CA ASN A 165 -18.95 -1.62 -7.34
C ASN A 165 -17.77 -1.54 -8.34
#